data_7c762bf00f4dd6d38f4fc3c73f987b57
#
_entry.id   7c762bf00f4dd6d38f4fc3c73f987b57
#
_cell.length_a   1.000
_cell.length_b   1.000
_cell.length_c   1.000
_cell.angle_alpha   90.00
_cell.angle_beta   90.00
_cell.angle_gamma   90.00
#
_symmetry.space_group_name_H-M   'P 1'
#
loop_
_entity.id
_entity.type
_entity.pdbx_description
1 polymer ?
#
loop_
_entity_poly.entity_id
_entity_poly.type
_entity_poly.pdbx_seq_one_letter_code
_entity_poly.pdbx_strand_id
1 'polypeptide(L)'
;MRKTFIYVASALLAASGLSSCTNLDETLYDQVASGNYYNTKEDVIRAVLRPFEHGYWSIQSRQVLNEETADQLITPTREDWWDDGGRWARLHRHKWLTTNGEAQSEYNGCFQGIMQANLVIEDLEKRSARQFGFSEAEFNNLKAQNRVLRAWFYLRLLDAFRNVPLAVSYYDTSKNSEGQVEPQKVYDFIETELKEAIPELSKKTSLGGNQNLEGEWTQAGAAALLVRLYLNSKTYIGRERFNDCEKVAQDILDGKYGVYKVADRWDAAFDWNNETCDEVIFAFPGAPGYSHWHYSADMYMWTVPAKSNEWLHDKKNKAGGHNIKYSCSPSFNSDGTPYHFELGMPIARFKDYPSDVRLKKYRNLGNSQREGMFVYGKIQYTDDEG
;
A
#
# COMPACT_ATOMS: atom_id res chain seq x y z
N MET A 1 28.06 11.93 76.85
CA MET A 1 27.93 10.64 76.17
C MET A 1 26.65 10.44 75.33
N ARG A 2 25.42 10.78 75.75
CA ARG A 2 24.20 10.58 74.94
C ARG A 2 24.12 11.44 73.65
N LYS A 3 24.59 12.69 73.64
CA LYS A 3 24.55 13.57 72.48
C LYS A 3 25.57 13.15 71.39
N THR A 4 26.73 12.65 71.80
CA THR A 4 27.76 12.18 70.86
C THR A 4 27.34 10.91 70.14
N PHE A 5 26.58 10.04 70.81
CA PHE A 5 26.02 8.81 70.19
C PHE A 5 24.94 9.10 69.13
N ILE A 6 24.13 10.13 69.34
CA ILE A 6 23.09 10.57 68.38
C ILE A 6 23.74 11.12 67.14
N TYR A 7 24.77 11.90 67.21
CA TYR A 7 25.46 12.45 66.02
C TYR A 7 26.22 11.39 65.22
N VAL A 8 26.80 10.40 65.88
CA VAL A 8 27.47 9.29 65.20
C VAL A 8 26.45 8.34 64.54
N ALA A 9 25.31 8.08 65.16
CA ALA A 9 24.23 7.30 64.58
C ALA A 9 23.58 8.03 63.37
N SER A 10 23.40 9.35 63.43
CA SER A 10 22.87 10.15 62.32
C SER A 10 23.88 10.24 61.17
N ALA A 11 25.16 10.31 61.40
CA ALA A 11 26.22 10.30 60.38
C ALA A 11 26.33 8.93 59.67
N LEU A 12 26.16 7.83 60.41
CA LEU A 12 26.14 6.47 59.83
C LEU A 12 24.87 6.20 58.98
N LEU A 13 23.72 6.73 59.39
CA LEU A 13 22.48 6.65 58.58
C LEU A 13 22.56 7.53 57.31
N ALA A 14 23.24 8.66 57.36
CA ALA A 14 23.44 9.52 56.18
C ALA A 14 24.47 8.91 55.20
N ALA A 15 25.48 8.17 55.70
CA ALA A 15 26.46 7.50 54.85
C ALA A 15 25.94 6.22 54.19
N SER A 16 24.96 5.54 54.81
CA SER A 16 24.32 4.36 54.21
C SER A 16 23.28 4.71 53.10
N GLY A 17 22.85 5.97 52.99
CA GLY A 17 21.97 6.45 51.93
C GLY A 17 22.65 6.80 50.61
N LEU A 18 24.00 6.81 50.55
CA LEU A 18 24.77 7.18 49.37
C LEU A 18 25.26 6.01 48.52
N SER A 19 24.99 4.77 48.93
CA SER A 19 25.24 3.56 48.11
C SER A 19 23.95 3.04 47.48
N SER A 20 23.09 3.91 46.99
CA SER A 20 22.05 3.52 46.04
C SER A 20 22.76 3.14 44.74
N CYS A 21 22.64 1.87 44.37
CA CYS A 21 23.11 1.37 43.08
C CYS A 21 22.56 2.25 41.98
N THR A 22 23.41 3.09 41.41
CA THR A 22 23.10 3.95 40.26
C THR A 22 23.29 3.18 38.96
N ASN A 23 22.99 1.90 38.91
CA ASN A 23 22.82 1.23 37.64
C ASN A 23 21.36 1.42 37.22
N LEU A 24 21.13 2.51 36.51
CA LEU A 24 19.85 2.85 35.86
C LEU A 24 19.73 2.19 34.52
N ASP A 25 20.57 1.22 34.18
CA ASP A 25 20.43 0.40 33.00
C ASP A 25 19.22 -0.53 33.19
N GLU A 26 18.06 -0.01 32.82
CA GLU A 26 16.82 -0.78 32.78
C GLU A 26 16.90 -1.76 31.62
N THR A 27 17.01 -3.05 31.94
CA THR A 27 16.90 -4.10 30.93
C THR A 27 15.42 -4.29 30.63
N LEU A 28 14.93 -3.69 29.56
CA LEU A 28 13.56 -3.87 29.08
C LEU A 28 13.43 -5.30 28.54
N TYR A 29 12.81 -6.20 29.31
CA TYR A 29 12.58 -7.59 28.91
C TYR A 29 11.35 -7.76 28.01
N ASP A 30 10.44 -6.80 28.02
CA ASP A 30 9.15 -6.82 27.35
C ASP A 30 8.98 -5.73 26.26
N GLN A 31 9.99 -4.87 26.07
CA GLN A 31 10.03 -3.88 25.01
C GLN A 31 11.27 -4.04 24.14
N VAL A 32 11.05 -4.10 22.84
CA VAL A 32 12.13 -4.12 21.85
C VAL A 32 12.56 -2.69 21.57
N ALA A 33 13.69 -2.28 22.11
CA ALA A 33 14.32 -1.01 21.77
C ALA A 33 15.20 -1.18 20.52
N SER A 34 15.32 -0.15 19.68
CA SER A 34 16.13 -0.22 18.44
C SER A 34 17.62 -0.59 18.71
N GLY A 35 18.12 -0.34 19.94
CA GLY A 35 19.48 -0.69 20.34
C GLY A 35 19.72 -2.19 20.51
N ASN A 36 18.68 -3.00 20.78
CA ASN A 36 18.78 -4.44 20.99
C ASN A 36 17.95 -5.27 19.99
N TYR A 37 17.33 -4.63 18.98
CA TYR A 37 16.49 -5.31 18.01
C TYR A 37 17.30 -6.02 16.92
N TYR A 38 18.35 -5.39 16.40
CA TYR A 38 19.13 -5.89 15.27
C TYR A 38 20.27 -6.79 15.74
N ASN A 39 20.00 -8.08 15.91
CA ASN A 39 21.00 -9.07 16.34
C ASN A 39 21.36 -10.07 15.23
N THR A 40 20.41 -10.36 14.35
CA THR A 40 20.53 -11.39 13.32
C THR A 40 20.16 -10.86 11.95
N LYS A 41 20.46 -11.63 10.89
CA LYS A 41 20.03 -11.37 9.51
C LYS A 41 18.50 -11.29 9.42
N GLU A 42 17.81 -12.17 10.11
CA GLU A 42 16.35 -12.26 10.18
C GLU A 42 15.73 -11.03 10.83
N ASP A 43 16.37 -10.46 11.85
CA ASP A 43 15.88 -9.23 12.49
C ASP A 43 15.93 -8.04 11.51
N VAL A 44 17.01 -7.94 10.74
CA VAL A 44 17.13 -6.92 9.68
C VAL A 44 16.02 -7.09 8.64
N ILE A 45 15.78 -8.33 8.19
CA ILE A 45 14.72 -8.62 7.20
C ILE A 45 13.34 -8.25 7.77
N ARG A 46 13.03 -8.62 9.02
CA ARG A 46 11.76 -8.26 9.67
C ARG A 46 11.58 -6.75 9.78
N ALA A 47 12.65 -6.02 10.15
CA ALA A 47 12.61 -4.57 10.21
C ALA A 47 12.28 -3.95 8.85
N VAL A 48 12.96 -4.41 7.80
CA VAL A 48 12.75 -3.95 6.42
C VAL A 48 11.33 -4.22 5.94
N LEU A 49 10.75 -5.38 6.29
CA LEU A 49 9.42 -5.78 5.85
C LEU A 49 8.28 -5.09 6.63
N ARG A 50 8.53 -4.57 7.83
CA ARG A 50 7.48 -3.94 8.64
C ARG A 50 6.78 -2.74 7.95
N PRO A 51 7.48 -1.81 7.29
CA PRO A 51 6.84 -0.76 6.50
C PRO A 51 6.06 -1.29 5.28
N PHE A 52 6.47 -2.43 4.69
CA PHE A 52 5.73 -3.09 3.60
C PHE A 52 4.39 -3.65 4.07
N GLU A 53 4.37 -4.29 5.23
CA GLU A 53 3.14 -4.77 5.85
C GLU A 53 2.15 -3.61 6.07
N HIS A 54 2.65 -2.48 6.57
CA HIS A 54 1.86 -1.27 6.72
C HIS A 54 1.38 -0.70 5.37
N GLY A 55 2.24 -0.74 4.36
CA GLY A 55 1.90 -0.36 2.98
C GLY A 55 0.73 -1.19 2.45
N TYR A 56 0.80 -2.50 2.61
CA TYR A 56 -0.26 -3.42 2.20
C TYR A 56 -1.60 -3.11 2.89
N TRP A 57 -1.59 -2.95 4.22
CA TRP A 57 -2.78 -2.57 4.98
C TRP A 57 -3.40 -1.25 4.49
N SER A 58 -2.60 -0.28 4.10
CA SER A 58 -3.07 1.07 3.74
C SER A 58 -3.66 1.19 2.33
N ILE A 59 -3.59 0.14 1.48
CA ILE A 59 -4.08 0.20 0.10
C ILE A 59 -5.59 0.46 0.04
N GLN A 60 -6.36 -0.07 0.99
CA GLN A 60 -7.81 0.02 0.98
C GLN A 60 -8.34 1.46 1.01
N SER A 61 -7.77 2.32 1.88
CA SER A 61 -8.18 3.74 1.93
C SER A 61 -7.82 4.48 0.64
N ARG A 62 -6.70 4.13 0.03
CA ARG A 62 -6.29 4.69 -1.25
C ARG A 62 -7.25 4.31 -2.38
N GLN A 63 -7.67 3.05 -2.43
CA GLN A 63 -8.62 2.58 -3.45
C GLN A 63 -9.92 3.38 -3.37
N VAL A 64 -10.46 3.55 -2.17
CA VAL A 64 -11.68 4.34 -1.95
C VAL A 64 -11.54 5.75 -2.47
N LEU A 65 -10.48 6.46 -2.08
CA LEU A 65 -10.28 7.85 -2.52
C LEU A 65 -10.12 7.97 -4.03
N ASN A 66 -9.35 7.07 -4.65
CA ASN A 66 -9.13 7.13 -6.09
C ASN A 66 -10.40 6.87 -6.89
N GLU A 67 -11.08 5.76 -6.61
CA GLU A 67 -12.12 5.25 -7.48
C GLU A 67 -13.45 6.00 -7.28
N GLU A 68 -13.77 6.39 -6.03
CA GLU A 68 -14.98 7.16 -5.73
C GLU A 68 -14.89 8.61 -6.25
N THR A 69 -13.70 9.22 -6.23
CA THR A 69 -13.52 10.59 -6.72
C THR A 69 -13.25 10.66 -8.21
N ALA A 70 -12.85 9.55 -8.84
CA ALA A 70 -12.56 9.49 -10.27
C ALA A 70 -13.76 9.05 -11.13
N ASP A 71 -14.96 8.95 -10.55
CA ASP A 71 -16.18 8.50 -11.21
C ASP A 71 -16.09 7.06 -11.80
N GLN A 72 -15.12 6.27 -11.36
CA GLN A 72 -15.00 4.88 -11.79
C GLN A 72 -15.90 3.96 -11.00
N LEU A 73 -16.02 4.23 -9.72
CA LEU A 73 -16.89 3.51 -8.80
C LEU A 73 -17.78 4.49 -8.02
N ILE A 74 -18.89 3.99 -7.55
CA ILE A 74 -19.77 4.68 -6.59
C ILE A 74 -20.15 3.71 -5.48
N THR A 75 -20.42 4.23 -4.31
CA THR A 75 -21.03 3.50 -3.19
C THR A 75 -22.45 4.01 -3.00
N PRO A 76 -23.46 3.43 -3.69
CA PRO A 76 -24.84 3.86 -3.56
C PRO A 76 -25.45 3.35 -2.27
N THR A 77 -26.27 4.16 -1.62
CA THR A 77 -27.11 3.71 -0.53
C THR A 77 -28.12 2.69 -1.06
N ARG A 78 -28.23 1.54 -0.39
CA ARG A 78 -29.19 0.47 -0.67
C ARG A 78 -29.93 0.14 0.61
N GLU A 79 -31.21 0.48 0.66
CA GLU A 79 -32.01 0.37 1.88
C GLU A 79 -31.27 1.06 3.05
N ASP A 80 -30.88 0.33 4.08
CA ASP A 80 -30.15 0.84 5.25
C ASP A 80 -28.61 0.68 5.14
N TRP A 81 -28.12 0.17 4.00
CA TRP A 81 -26.70 -0.13 3.81
C TRP A 81 -25.96 0.99 3.07
N TRP A 82 -24.75 1.27 3.53
CA TRP A 82 -23.81 2.20 2.89
C TRP A 82 -24.28 3.66 2.82
N ASP A 83 -25.24 4.07 3.67
CA ASP A 83 -25.54 5.50 3.79
C ASP A 83 -24.41 6.23 4.53
N ASP A 84 -23.99 5.69 5.66
CA ASP A 84 -22.88 6.20 6.47
C ASP A 84 -22.91 7.73 6.63
N GLY A 85 -24.10 8.31 6.83
CA GLY A 85 -24.31 9.75 6.91
C GLY A 85 -23.97 10.49 5.61
N GLY A 86 -24.08 9.82 4.46
CA GLY A 86 -23.84 10.37 3.13
C GLY A 86 -22.37 10.60 2.77
N ARG A 87 -21.42 9.99 3.50
CA ARG A 87 -19.97 10.22 3.26
C ARG A 87 -19.51 9.77 1.89
N TRP A 88 -20.00 8.63 1.39
CA TRP A 88 -19.68 8.11 0.06
C TRP A 88 -20.20 9.02 -1.06
N ALA A 89 -21.43 9.47 -0.94
CA ALA A 89 -22.01 10.43 -1.86
C ALA A 89 -21.24 11.77 -1.87
N ARG A 90 -20.68 12.18 -0.72
CA ARG A 90 -19.83 13.38 -0.67
C ARG A 90 -18.49 13.17 -1.37
N LEU A 91 -17.85 12.00 -1.25
CA LEU A 91 -16.64 11.66 -1.98
C LEU A 91 -16.88 11.74 -3.49
N HIS A 92 -17.87 11.01 -3.98
CA HIS A 92 -18.23 11.02 -5.40
C HIS A 92 -18.57 12.42 -5.96
N ARG A 93 -19.24 13.27 -5.16
CA ARG A 93 -19.59 14.64 -5.54
C ARG A 93 -18.53 15.68 -5.26
N HIS A 94 -17.34 15.29 -4.85
CA HIS A 94 -16.23 16.18 -4.45
C HIS A 94 -16.65 17.20 -3.39
N LYS A 95 -17.45 16.76 -2.41
CA LYS A 95 -17.95 17.57 -1.30
C LYS A 95 -17.54 17.00 0.05
N TRP A 96 -16.34 16.47 0.12
CA TRP A 96 -15.79 15.92 1.35
C TRP A 96 -15.63 16.99 2.44
N LEU A 97 -15.67 16.51 3.67
CA LEU A 97 -15.45 17.31 4.85
C LEU A 97 -14.02 17.08 5.39
N THR A 98 -13.51 17.98 6.18
CA THR A 98 -12.23 17.82 6.89
C THR A 98 -12.21 16.61 7.83
N THR A 99 -13.39 16.12 8.21
CA THR A 99 -13.60 14.93 9.06
C THR A 99 -13.85 13.65 8.25
N ASN A 100 -13.59 13.68 6.93
CA ASN A 100 -13.76 12.47 6.11
C ASN A 100 -12.74 11.40 6.50
N GLY A 101 -13.22 10.25 6.97
CA GLY A 101 -12.40 9.17 7.52
C GLY A 101 -11.42 8.57 6.52
N GLU A 102 -11.81 8.47 5.24
CA GLU A 102 -10.95 7.90 4.18
C GLU A 102 -9.76 8.80 3.90
N ALA A 103 -9.98 10.14 3.83
CA ALA A 103 -8.90 11.10 3.65
C ALA A 103 -7.97 11.11 4.86
N GLN A 104 -8.53 11.07 6.07
CA GLN A 104 -7.74 11.00 7.31
C GLN A 104 -6.93 9.71 7.39
N SER A 105 -7.52 8.57 7.04
CA SER A 105 -6.84 7.28 7.03
C SER A 105 -5.71 7.24 6.01
N GLU A 106 -5.91 7.79 4.82
CA GLU A 106 -4.87 7.90 3.79
C GLU A 106 -3.71 8.76 4.27
N TYR A 107 -4.01 9.94 4.81
CA TYR A 107 -2.99 10.87 5.32
C TYR A 107 -2.16 10.24 6.45
N ASN A 108 -2.83 9.75 7.49
CA ASN A 108 -2.17 9.17 8.66
C ASN A 108 -1.42 7.89 8.29
N GLY A 109 -2.02 7.03 7.47
CA GLY A 109 -1.41 5.78 7.02
C GLY A 109 -0.13 6.02 6.24
N CYS A 110 -0.12 6.99 5.33
CA CYS A 110 1.10 7.34 4.59
C CYS A 110 2.20 7.88 5.52
N PHE A 111 1.88 8.79 6.45
CA PHE A 111 2.89 9.33 7.37
C PHE A 111 3.42 8.27 8.34
N GLN A 112 2.59 7.36 8.83
CA GLN A 112 3.06 6.22 9.63
C GLN A 112 4.04 5.34 8.82
N GLY A 113 3.73 5.05 7.57
CA GLY A 113 4.62 4.30 6.68
C GLY A 113 5.94 5.02 6.41
N ILE A 114 5.90 6.34 6.18
CA ILE A 114 7.09 7.18 6.01
C ILE A 114 7.98 7.14 7.24
N MET A 115 7.40 7.29 8.43
CA MET A 115 8.19 7.27 9.67
C MET A 115 8.80 5.90 9.95
N GLN A 116 8.08 4.81 9.65
CA GLN A 116 8.63 3.46 9.74
C GLN A 116 9.78 3.25 8.74
N ALA A 117 9.64 3.72 7.51
CA ALA A 117 10.71 3.64 6.50
C ALA A 117 11.92 4.49 6.90
N ASN A 118 11.72 5.71 7.42
CA ASN A 118 12.81 6.55 7.94
C ASN A 118 13.57 5.83 9.04
N LEU A 119 12.86 5.23 10.01
CA LEU A 119 13.47 4.48 11.11
C LEU A 119 14.40 3.37 10.58
N VAL A 120 13.88 2.54 9.66
CA VAL A 120 14.66 1.43 9.09
C VAL A 120 15.87 1.94 8.31
N ILE A 121 15.71 2.95 7.47
CA ILE A 121 16.82 3.53 6.69
C ILE A 121 17.92 4.03 7.63
N GLU A 122 17.58 4.87 8.61
CA GLU A 122 18.54 5.45 9.55
C GLU A 122 19.17 4.41 10.47
N ASP A 123 18.44 3.36 10.83
CA ASP A 123 18.97 2.25 11.62
C ASP A 123 19.97 1.41 10.83
N LEU A 124 19.71 1.17 9.54
CA LEU A 124 20.63 0.44 8.69
C LEU A 124 21.86 1.30 8.29
N GLU A 125 21.72 2.62 8.18
CA GLU A 125 22.86 3.53 7.93
C GLU A 125 23.90 3.52 9.05
N LYS A 126 23.49 3.22 10.29
CA LYS A 126 24.38 3.11 11.47
C LYS A 126 25.07 1.75 11.58
N ARG A 127 24.80 0.82 10.65
CA ARG A 127 25.22 -0.58 10.69
C ARG A 127 25.94 -0.98 9.42
N SER A 128 26.66 -2.10 9.47
CA SER A 128 27.35 -2.64 8.29
C SER A 128 26.76 -3.98 7.88
N ALA A 129 26.81 -4.25 6.58
CA ALA A 129 26.38 -5.51 5.97
C ALA A 129 27.05 -6.73 6.65
N ARG A 130 28.35 -6.63 6.90
CA ARG A 130 29.16 -7.69 7.51
C ARG A 130 28.70 -8.10 8.91
N GLN A 131 28.13 -7.16 9.69
CA GLN A 131 27.63 -7.44 11.05
C GLN A 131 26.55 -8.52 11.04
N PHE A 132 25.77 -8.62 9.95
CA PHE A 132 24.64 -9.54 9.83
C PHE A 132 24.84 -10.62 8.77
N GLY A 133 26.03 -10.72 8.18
CA GLY A 133 26.33 -11.71 7.15
C GLY A 133 25.69 -11.43 5.78
N PHE A 134 25.39 -10.17 5.49
CA PHE A 134 25.00 -9.73 4.14
C PHE A 134 26.21 -9.35 3.31
N SER A 135 26.11 -9.47 1.99
CA SER A 135 26.95 -8.73 1.07
C SER A 135 26.56 -7.24 1.08
N GLU A 136 27.47 -6.36 0.65
CA GLU A 136 27.16 -4.93 0.53
C GLU A 136 26.00 -4.68 -0.46
N ALA A 137 25.92 -5.44 -1.55
CA ALA A 137 24.84 -5.33 -2.53
C ALA A 137 23.48 -5.72 -1.92
N GLU A 138 23.39 -6.83 -1.17
CA GLU A 138 22.16 -7.23 -0.48
C GLU A 138 21.74 -6.16 0.53
N PHE A 139 22.69 -5.65 1.32
CA PHE A 139 22.40 -4.66 2.35
C PHE A 139 21.96 -3.31 1.78
N ASN A 140 22.57 -2.88 0.69
CA ASN A 140 22.16 -1.68 -0.04
C ASN A 140 20.77 -1.85 -0.67
N ASN A 141 20.48 -3.04 -1.24
CA ASN A 141 19.14 -3.36 -1.73
C ASN A 141 18.09 -3.20 -0.62
N LEU A 142 18.33 -3.72 0.59
CA LEU A 142 17.39 -3.60 1.72
C LEU A 142 17.11 -2.14 2.09
N LYS A 143 18.13 -1.27 2.06
CA LYS A 143 17.95 0.19 2.26
C LYS A 143 17.16 0.81 1.12
N ALA A 144 17.50 0.46 -0.13
CA ALA A 144 16.81 0.95 -1.32
C ALA A 144 15.33 0.55 -1.35
N GLN A 145 14.97 -0.66 -0.88
CA GLN A 145 13.58 -1.10 -0.72
C GLN A 145 12.76 -0.09 0.09
N ASN A 146 13.27 0.33 1.25
CA ASN A 146 12.58 1.29 2.11
C ASN A 146 12.59 2.71 1.56
N ARG A 147 13.62 3.11 0.80
CA ARG A 147 13.63 4.40 0.10
C ARG A 147 12.54 4.47 -0.97
N VAL A 148 12.37 3.41 -1.78
CA VAL A 148 11.30 3.33 -2.78
C VAL A 148 9.93 3.32 -2.12
N LEU A 149 9.77 2.55 -1.03
CA LEU A 149 8.52 2.50 -0.30
C LEU A 149 8.16 3.87 0.30
N ARG A 150 9.14 4.61 0.85
CA ARG A 150 8.96 5.99 1.34
C ARG A 150 8.54 6.92 0.20
N ALA A 151 9.18 6.83 -0.95
CA ALA A 151 8.82 7.58 -2.14
C ALA A 151 7.40 7.25 -2.63
N TRP A 152 6.99 5.98 -2.55
CA TRP A 152 5.64 5.54 -2.88
C TRP A 152 4.58 6.14 -1.94
N PHE A 153 4.84 6.19 -0.63
CA PHE A 153 3.95 6.87 0.31
C PHE A 153 3.86 8.38 0.01
N TYR A 154 4.98 9.04 -0.29
CA TYR A 154 4.97 10.45 -0.67
C TYR A 154 4.26 10.71 -1.98
N LEU A 155 4.37 9.81 -2.97
CA LEU A 155 3.63 9.92 -4.23
C LEU A 155 2.11 9.86 -3.97
N ARG A 156 1.66 9.01 -3.07
CA ARG A 156 0.26 8.95 -2.64
C ARG A 156 -0.20 10.25 -1.98
N LEU A 157 0.63 10.79 -1.07
CA LEU A 157 0.35 12.06 -0.41
C LEU A 157 0.32 13.25 -1.40
N LEU A 158 1.27 13.30 -2.32
CA LEU A 158 1.32 14.33 -3.36
C LEU A 158 0.07 14.30 -4.23
N ASP A 159 -0.36 13.10 -4.61
CA ASP A 159 -1.53 12.87 -5.45
C ASP A 159 -2.84 13.25 -4.74
N ALA A 160 -3.01 12.88 -3.47
CA ALA A 160 -4.24 13.10 -2.72
C ALA A 160 -4.33 14.51 -2.10
N PHE A 161 -3.21 15.07 -1.64
CA PHE A 161 -3.20 16.29 -0.81
C PHE A 161 -2.34 17.42 -1.36
N ARG A 162 -1.48 17.15 -2.32
CA ARG A 162 -0.59 18.11 -2.97
C ARG A 162 0.45 18.72 -2.03
N ASN A 163 0.03 19.59 -1.10
CA ASN A 163 0.90 20.23 -0.12
C ASN A 163 0.93 19.41 1.16
N VAL A 164 2.08 18.86 1.51
CA VAL A 164 2.25 18.03 2.71
C VAL A 164 3.59 18.33 3.39
N PRO A 165 3.75 18.03 4.68
CA PRO A 165 5.05 18.09 5.33
C PRO A 165 6.05 17.10 4.72
N LEU A 166 7.35 17.46 4.73
CA LEU A 166 8.43 16.54 4.45
C LEU A 166 9.04 16.05 5.77
N ALA A 167 8.78 14.79 6.10
CA ALA A 167 9.37 14.06 7.22
C ALA A 167 10.44 13.12 6.67
N VAL A 168 11.70 13.54 6.71
CA VAL A 168 12.82 12.83 6.08
C VAL A 168 13.70 12.11 7.09
N SER A 169 13.49 12.33 8.38
CA SER A 169 14.23 11.70 9.46
C SER A 169 13.30 11.26 10.59
N TYR A 170 13.62 10.12 11.20
CA TYR A 170 12.96 9.61 12.39
C TYR A 170 13.61 10.16 13.67
N TYR A 171 14.93 10.12 13.76
CA TYR A 171 15.67 10.52 14.96
C TYR A 171 15.96 12.02 15.03
N ASP A 172 16.23 12.66 13.91
CA ASP A 172 16.56 14.08 13.85
C ASP A 172 15.40 14.88 13.24
N THR A 173 14.43 15.22 14.08
CA THR A 173 13.24 15.95 13.66
C THR A 173 13.53 17.37 13.14
N SER A 174 14.73 17.90 13.40
CA SER A 174 15.14 19.22 12.85
C SER A 174 15.32 19.20 11.33
N LYS A 175 15.49 18.02 10.72
CA LYS A 175 15.53 17.82 9.28
C LYS A 175 14.15 17.78 8.63
N ASN A 176 13.12 17.63 9.41
CA ASN A 176 11.74 17.59 8.92
C ASN A 176 11.21 19.02 8.75
N SER A 177 10.31 19.22 7.80
CA SER A 177 9.69 20.52 7.63
C SER A 177 8.77 20.87 8.82
N GLU A 178 8.72 22.14 9.23
CA GLU A 178 7.83 22.61 10.29
C GLU A 178 6.35 22.55 9.92
N GLY A 179 6.04 22.43 8.62
CA GLY A 179 4.67 22.38 8.10
C GLY A 179 4.63 21.90 6.67
N GLN A 180 3.52 22.13 6.02
CA GLN A 180 3.36 21.79 4.60
C GLN A 180 4.38 22.54 3.75
N VAL A 181 4.92 21.85 2.76
CA VAL A 181 5.81 22.43 1.76
C VAL A 181 5.12 22.52 0.40
N GLU A 182 5.70 23.31 -0.49
CA GLU A 182 5.25 23.39 -1.88
C GLU A 182 5.36 22.02 -2.59
N PRO A 183 4.41 21.71 -3.47
CA PRO A 183 4.39 20.40 -4.18
C PRO A 183 5.68 20.09 -4.92
N GLN A 184 6.36 21.10 -5.43
CA GLN A 184 7.66 20.96 -6.11
C GLN A 184 8.70 20.28 -5.20
N LYS A 185 8.76 20.65 -3.91
CA LYS A 185 9.72 20.04 -2.96
C LYS A 185 9.41 18.56 -2.71
N VAL A 186 8.12 18.21 -2.60
CA VAL A 186 7.70 16.80 -2.46
C VAL A 186 8.04 16.02 -3.72
N TYR A 187 7.75 16.60 -4.87
CA TYR A 187 8.05 16.02 -6.18
C TYR A 187 9.54 15.74 -6.36
N ASP A 188 10.40 16.73 -6.08
CA ASP A 188 11.84 16.62 -6.19
C ASP A 188 12.41 15.58 -5.23
N PHE A 189 11.86 15.49 -4.02
CA PHE A 189 12.21 14.46 -3.05
C PHE A 189 11.89 13.05 -3.59
N ILE A 190 10.67 12.84 -4.10
CA ILE A 190 10.26 11.55 -4.69
C ILE A 190 11.18 11.18 -5.85
N GLU A 191 11.43 12.12 -6.77
CA GLU A 191 12.29 11.90 -7.93
C GLU A 191 13.71 11.49 -7.51
N THR A 192 14.28 12.19 -6.53
CA THR A 192 15.62 11.91 -5.99
C THR A 192 15.69 10.53 -5.36
N GLU A 193 14.75 10.21 -4.47
CA GLU A 193 14.69 8.90 -3.80
C GLU A 193 14.66 7.75 -4.80
N LEU A 194 13.80 7.83 -5.81
CA LEU A 194 13.65 6.79 -6.81
C LEU A 194 14.91 6.65 -7.69
N LYS A 195 15.49 7.77 -8.16
CA LYS A 195 16.68 7.76 -9.00
C LYS A 195 17.91 7.19 -8.30
N GLU A 196 18.07 7.51 -7.02
CA GLU A 196 19.19 7.01 -6.22
C GLU A 196 18.98 5.56 -5.76
N ALA A 197 17.73 5.11 -5.58
CA ALA A 197 17.44 3.73 -5.19
C ALA A 197 17.58 2.74 -6.36
N ILE A 198 17.18 3.13 -7.58
CA ILE A 198 17.15 2.22 -8.75
C ILE A 198 18.44 1.42 -8.94
N PRO A 199 19.67 1.99 -8.93
CA PRO A 199 20.89 1.22 -9.15
C PRO A 199 21.17 0.17 -8.08
N GLU A 200 20.62 0.31 -6.88
CA GLU A 200 20.82 -0.60 -5.74
C GLU A 200 19.79 -1.73 -5.71
N LEU A 201 18.73 -1.67 -6.53
CA LEU A 201 17.64 -2.64 -6.55
C LEU A 201 17.94 -3.83 -7.46
N SER A 202 17.33 -4.96 -7.14
CA SER A 202 17.35 -6.16 -7.98
C SER A 202 16.65 -5.96 -9.31
N LYS A 203 17.02 -6.76 -10.32
CA LYS A 203 16.32 -6.86 -11.60
C LYS A 203 15.71 -8.24 -11.78
N LYS A 204 14.54 -8.30 -12.39
CA LYS A 204 14.01 -9.55 -12.96
C LYS A 204 14.86 -9.92 -14.18
N THR A 205 15.45 -11.12 -14.17
CA THR A 205 16.44 -11.54 -15.18
C THR A 205 15.90 -12.52 -16.21
N SER A 206 14.72 -13.14 -15.97
CA SER A 206 14.08 -14.04 -16.92
C SER A 206 12.55 -13.97 -16.80
N LEU A 207 11.87 -14.47 -17.82
CA LEU A 207 10.42 -14.68 -17.80
C LEU A 207 10.08 -15.99 -17.05
N GLY A 208 8.80 -16.15 -16.66
CA GLY A 208 8.30 -17.35 -16.01
C GLY A 208 8.10 -17.21 -14.49
N GLY A 209 7.60 -16.07 -14.05
CA GLY A 209 7.35 -15.74 -12.65
C GLY A 209 8.34 -14.70 -12.14
N ASN A 210 8.26 -14.37 -10.86
CA ASN A 210 9.02 -13.26 -10.30
C ASN A 210 10.36 -13.65 -9.68
N GLN A 211 10.77 -14.92 -9.77
CA GLN A 211 12.10 -15.35 -9.35
C GLN A 211 12.47 -14.97 -7.90
N ASN A 212 11.53 -15.13 -6.97
CA ASN A 212 11.66 -14.74 -5.56
C ASN A 212 11.74 -13.21 -5.33
N LEU A 213 11.26 -12.41 -6.28
CA LEU A 213 11.15 -10.94 -6.13
C LEU A 213 9.73 -10.50 -5.76
N GLU A 214 8.87 -11.43 -5.33
CA GLU A 214 7.49 -11.14 -4.91
C GLU A 214 7.48 -10.18 -3.73
N GLY A 215 6.75 -9.07 -3.91
CA GLY A 215 6.66 -8.03 -2.89
C GLY A 215 7.89 -7.15 -2.73
N GLU A 216 8.96 -7.39 -3.50
CA GLU A 216 10.12 -6.52 -3.53
C GLU A 216 10.01 -5.44 -4.62
N TRP A 217 10.45 -4.24 -4.31
CA TRP A 217 10.69 -3.23 -5.33
C TRP A 217 11.88 -3.64 -6.19
N THR A 218 11.64 -3.83 -7.47
CA THR A 218 12.68 -4.02 -8.48
C THR A 218 13.07 -2.68 -9.10
N GLN A 219 14.13 -2.67 -9.90
CA GLN A 219 14.48 -1.48 -10.70
C GLN A 219 13.31 -1.04 -11.58
N ALA A 220 12.59 -1.98 -12.19
CA ALA A 220 11.39 -1.68 -12.98
C ALA A 220 10.24 -1.13 -12.11
N GLY A 221 10.05 -1.64 -10.90
CA GLY A 221 9.05 -1.12 -9.97
C GLY A 221 9.29 0.34 -9.60
N ALA A 222 10.52 0.69 -9.26
CA ALA A 222 10.91 2.07 -8.98
C ALA A 222 10.84 2.96 -10.24
N ALA A 223 11.24 2.45 -11.41
CA ALA A 223 11.12 3.15 -12.69
C ALA A 223 9.64 3.40 -13.06
N ALA A 224 8.75 2.46 -12.80
CA ALA A 224 7.31 2.64 -13.03
C ALA A 224 6.71 3.74 -12.14
N LEU A 225 7.21 3.91 -10.91
CA LEU A 225 6.84 5.06 -10.07
C LEU A 225 7.34 6.40 -10.65
N LEU A 226 8.54 6.43 -11.26
CA LEU A 226 9.00 7.61 -11.99
C LEU A 226 8.12 7.93 -13.21
N VAL A 227 7.71 6.92 -13.98
CA VAL A 227 6.75 7.10 -15.09
C VAL A 227 5.47 7.76 -14.57
N ARG A 228 4.91 7.25 -13.47
CA ARG A 228 3.71 7.84 -12.85
C ARG A 228 3.93 9.27 -12.39
N LEU A 229 5.07 9.55 -11.74
CA LEU A 229 5.44 10.88 -11.26
C LEU A 229 5.54 11.87 -12.43
N TYR A 230 6.22 11.50 -13.52
CA TYR A 230 6.43 12.35 -14.69
C TYR A 230 5.13 12.56 -15.49
N LEU A 231 4.34 11.52 -15.66
CA LEU A 231 3.06 11.60 -16.39
C LEU A 231 2.11 12.63 -15.74
N ASN A 232 2.09 12.66 -14.42
CA ASN A 232 1.21 13.55 -13.66
C ASN A 232 1.85 14.89 -13.24
N SER A 233 3.06 15.18 -13.71
CA SER A 233 3.84 16.35 -13.31
C SER A 233 3.11 17.68 -13.53
N LYS A 234 2.36 17.81 -14.63
CA LYS A 234 1.57 19.01 -14.90
C LYS A 234 0.54 19.28 -13.80
N THR A 235 -0.15 18.24 -13.32
CA THR A 235 -1.12 18.33 -12.22
C THR A 235 -0.43 18.65 -10.89
N TYR A 236 0.71 18.01 -10.62
CA TYR A 236 1.39 18.15 -9.34
C TYR A 236 2.11 19.48 -9.19
N ILE A 237 2.89 19.87 -10.22
CA ILE A 237 3.83 21.00 -10.17
C ILE A 237 3.62 22.06 -11.27
N GLY A 238 2.55 21.94 -12.07
CA GLY A 238 2.24 22.90 -13.14
C GLY A 238 3.17 22.84 -14.37
N ARG A 239 4.08 21.87 -14.43
CA ARG A 239 5.07 21.70 -15.51
C ARG A 239 5.01 20.30 -16.10
N GLU A 240 5.02 20.20 -17.42
CA GLU A 240 5.03 18.92 -18.14
C GLU A 240 6.42 18.29 -18.11
N ARG A 241 6.47 16.97 -17.88
CA ARG A 241 7.67 16.12 -17.91
C ARG A 241 7.44 14.90 -18.82
N PHE A 242 6.67 15.06 -19.89
CA PHE A 242 6.28 13.94 -20.76
C PHE A 242 7.46 13.29 -21.48
N ASN A 243 8.49 14.07 -21.86
CA ASN A 243 9.70 13.51 -22.46
C ASN A 243 10.48 12.62 -21.47
N ASP A 244 10.54 13.00 -20.19
CA ASP A 244 11.14 12.16 -19.16
C ASP A 244 10.32 10.90 -18.91
N CYS A 245 8.98 11.03 -18.94
CA CYS A 245 8.06 9.92 -18.83
C CYS A 245 8.27 8.91 -19.95
N GLU A 246 8.25 9.37 -21.21
CA GLU A 246 8.46 8.55 -22.41
C GLU A 246 9.82 7.81 -22.34
N LYS A 247 10.87 8.53 -22.01
CA LYS A 247 12.20 7.94 -21.89
C LYS A 247 12.24 6.80 -20.87
N VAL A 248 11.71 7.00 -19.66
CA VAL A 248 11.74 5.96 -18.62
C VAL A 248 10.82 4.80 -18.99
N ALA A 249 9.66 5.07 -19.59
CA ALA A 249 8.75 4.03 -20.08
C ALA A 249 9.43 3.19 -21.18
N GLN A 250 10.11 3.84 -22.15
CA GLN A 250 10.85 3.12 -23.18
C GLN A 250 12.00 2.30 -22.58
N ASP A 251 12.75 2.85 -21.62
CA ASP A 251 13.82 2.12 -20.91
C ASP A 251 13.27 0.84 -20.21
N ILE A 252 12.01 0.86 -19.70
CA ILE A 252 11.36 -0.34 -19.15
C ILE A 252 11.06 -1.34 -20.26
N LEU A 253 10.46 -0.89 -21.36
CA LEU A 253 10.10 -1.74 -22.51
C LEU A 253 11.33 -2.38 -23.17
N ASP A 254 12.45 -1.67 -23.20
CA ASP A 254 13.71 -2.14 -23.73
C ASP A 254 14.47 -3.10 -22.76
N GLY A 255 13.87 -3.39 -21.60
CA GLY A 255 14.44 -4.33 -20.62
C GLY A 255 15.61 -3.78 -19.81
N LYS A 256 15.86 -2.46 -19.83
CA LYS A 256 16.95 -1.83 -19.07
C LYS A 256 16.84 -2.11 -17.56
N TYR A 257 15.61 -2.15 -17.04
CA TYR A 257 15.31 -2.35 -15.63
C TYR A 257 14.86 -3.76 -15.28
N GLY A 258 14.90 -4.69 -16.23
CA GLY A 258 14.52 -6.08 -16.05
C GLY A 258 13.67 -6.59 -17.21
N VAL A 259 13.38 -7.89 -17.22
CA VAL A 259 12.70 -8.56 -18.33
C VAL A 259 11.22 -8.73 -17.98
N TYR A 260 10.35 -8.10 -18.74
CA TYR A 260 8.90 -8.17 -18.61
C TYR A 260 8.27 -8.43 -19.99
N LYS A 261 7.07 -8.98 -20.01
CA LYS A 261 6.33 -9.26 -21.24
C LYS A 261 4.85 -8.99 -21.02
N VAL A 262 4.22 -8.29 -21.95
CA VAL A 262 2.74 -8.20 -21.97
C VAL A 262 2.17 -9.60 -22.08
N ALA A 263 1.23 -9.94 -21.22
CA ALA A 263 0.64 -11.28 -21.17
C ALA A 263 -0.16 -11.56 -22.44
N ASP A 264 -0.13 -12.82 -22.87
CA ASP A 264 -0.88 -13.27 -24.07
C ASP A 264 -2.41 -13.27 -23.82
N ARG A 265 -2.81 -13.31 -22.54
CA ARG A 265 -4.21 -13.19 -22.09
C ARG A 265 -4.38 -11.90 -21.31
N TRP A 266 -5.41 -11.12 -21.67
CA TRP A 266 -5.75 -9.85 -21.02
C TRP A 266 -6.05 -9.99 -19.50
N ASP A 267 -6.48 -11.16 -19.04
CA ASP A 267 -6.88 -11.46 -17.68
C ASP A 267 -5.81 -12.18 -16.85
N ALA A 268 -4.62 -12.40 -17.39
CA ALA A 268 -3.56 -13.14 -16.71
C ALA A 268 -3.13 -12.50 -15.38
N ALA A 269 -3.06 -11.16 -15.33
CA ALA A 269 -2.71 -10.43 -14.11
C ALA A 269 -3.82 -10.47 -13.03
N PHE A 270 -5.02 -10.94 -13.39
CA PHE A 270 -6.18 -11.07 -12.50
C PHE A 270 -6.53 -12.53 -12.19
N ASP A 271 -5.72 -13.47 -12.64
CA ASP A 271 -5.94 -14.90 -12.41
C ASP A 271 -5.50 -15.28 -10.98
N TRP A 272 -5.92 -16.45 -10.51
CA TRP A 272 -5.59 -16.97 -9.17
C TRP A 272 -4.09 -17.24 -8.97
N ASN A 273 -3.36 -17.43 -10.07
CA ASN A 273 -1.92 -17.68 -10.12
C ASN A 273 -1.17 -16.51 -10.77
N ASN A 274 -1.62 -15.28 -10.49
CA ASN A 274 -1.09 -14.06 -11.10
C ASN A 274 0.39 -13.78 -10.72
N GLU A 275 0.91 -14.45 -9.69
CA GLU A 275 2.33 -14.42 -9.34
C GLU A 275 3.24 -14.91 -10.48
N THR A 276 2.70 -15.72 -11.39
CA THR A 276 3.45 -16.18 -12.58
C THR A 276 3.32 -15.25 -13.78
N CYS A 277 2.57 -14.17 -13.67
CA CYS A 277 2.32 -13.24 -14.77
C CYS A 277 3.50 -12.30 -15.01
N ASP A 278 4.15 -12.44 -16.16
CA ASP A 278 5.32 -11.64 -16.53
C ASP A 278 5.02 -10.17 -16.84
N GLU A 279 3.75 -9.77 -16.91
CA GLU A 279 3.32 -8.38 -17.06
C GLU A 279 3.35 -7.62 -15.74
N VAL A 280 3.21 -8.32 -14.60
CA VAL A 280 3.18 -7.70 -13.27
C VAL A 280 4.60 -7.23 -12.90
N ILE A 281 4.74 -5.92 -12.71
CA ILE A 281 6.01 -5.29 -12.33
C ILE A 281 6.19 -5.28 -10.81
N PHE A 282 5.13 -4.96 -10.06
CA PHE A 282 5.11 -4.96 -8.60
C PHE A 282 3.71 -5.29 -8.09
N ALA A 283 3.66 -6.09 -7.05
CA ALA A 283 2.45 -6.35 -6.28
C ALA A 283 2.77 -6.57 -4.81
N PHE A 284 1.88 -6.17 -3.92
CA PHE A 284 1.92 -6.65 -2.55
C PHE A 284 1.33 -8.07 -2.53
N PRO A 285 2.09 -9.08 -2.11
CA PRO A 285 1.62 -10.46 -2.16
C PRO A 285 0.55 -10.72 -1.10
N GLY A 286 -0.50 -11.43 -1.51
CA GLY A 286 -1.50 -11.98 -0.61
C GLY A 286 -1.38 -13.51 -0.59
N ALA A 287 -1.12 -14.10 0.58
CA ALA A 287 -0.98 -15.54 0.71
C ALA A 287 -1.99 -16.11 1.72
N PRO A 288 -2.76 -17.16 1.37
CA PRO A 288 -3.67 -17.82 2.30
C PRO A 288 -2.94 -18.29 3.56
N GLY A 289 -3.52 -18.02 4.73
CA GLY A 289 -2.93 -18.39 6.02
C GLY A 289 -1.85 -17.43 6.55
N TYR A 290 -1.30 -16.57 5.72
CA TYR A 290 -0.31 -15.54 6.10
C TYR A 290 -0.87 -14.13 6.04
N SER A 291 -1.67 -13.83 5.03
CA SER A 291 -2.40 -12.56 4.94
C SER A 291 -3.76 -12.75 5.57
N HIS A 292 -3.94 -12.25 6.79
CA HIS A 292 -5.24 -12.30 7.44
C HIS A 292 -5.97 -10.95 7.32
N TRP A 293 -7.25 -10.94 7.67
CA TRP A 293 -8.18 -9.86 7.35
C TRP A 293 -7.75 -8.45 7.80
N HIS A 294 -6.97 -8.32 8.85
CA HIS A 294 -6.43 -7.02 9.30
C HIS A 294 -5.40 -6.42 8.33
N TYR A 295 -4.77 -7.26 7.52
CA TYR A 295 -3.70 -6.87 6.60
C TYR A 295 -4.01 -7.29 5.16
N SER A 296 -5.19 -7.83 4.91
CA SER A 296 -5.64 -8.11 3.55
C SER A 296 -6.46 -6.92 3.03
N ALA A 297 -6.26 -6.62 1.78
CA ALA A 297 -7.14 -5.68 1.08
C ALA A 297 -8.47 -6.39 0.80
N ASP A 298 -9.41 -6.34 1.73
CA ASP A 298 -10.74 -6.99 1.62
C ASP A 298 -11.63 -6.42 0.50
N MET A 299 -11.03 -5.73 -0.44
CA MET A 299 -11.75 -5.06 -1.54
C MET A 299 -12.60 -6.02 -2.37
N TYR A 300 -12.17 -7.28 -2.50
CA TYR A 300 -12.95 -8.30 -3.20
C TYR A 300 -14.34 -8.47 -2.56
N MET A 301 -14.44 -8.38 -1.24
CA MET A 301 -15.72 -8.52 -0.52
C MET A 301 -16.69 -7.38 -0.82
N TRP A 302 -16.18 -6.22 -1.21
CA TRP A 302 -16.99 -5.06 -1.55
C TRP A 302 -17.48 -5.07 -2.99
N THR A 303 -16.89 -5.91 -3.84
CA THR A 303 -17.27 -6.06 -5.24
C THR A 303 -18.12 -7.31 -5.51
N VAL A 304 -18.22 -8.21 -4.54
CA VAL A 304 -18.94 -9.48 -4.70
C VAL A 304 -20.46 -9.28 -4.44
N PRO A 305 -21.35 -9.71 -5.34
CA PRO A 305 -22.78 -9.63 -5.16
C PRO A 305 -23.29 -10.39 -3.94
N ALA A 306 -24.36 -9.89 -3.31
CA ALA A 306 -24.93 -10.46 -2.09
C ALA A 306 -25.30 -11.97 -2.22
N LYS A 307 -25.70 -12.41 -3.41
CA LYS A 307 -26.08 -13.81 -3.67
C LYS A 307 -24.93 -14.69 -4.20
N SER A 308 -23.73 -14.18 -4.25
CA SER A 308 -22.60 -14.94 -4.79
C SER A 308 -22.28 -16.18 -3.98
N ASN A 309 -22.54 -16.19 -2.68
CA ASN A 309 -22.40 -17.37 -1.82
C ASN A 309 -23.31 -18.54 -2.25
N GLU A 310 -24.53 -18.27 -2.72
CA GLU A 310 -25.41 -19.30 -3.26
C GLU A 310 -24.83 -19.91 -4.54
N TRP A 311 -24.30 -19.05 -5.39
CA TRP A 311 -23.68 -19.48 -6.66
C TRP A 311 -22.34 -20.19 -6.46
N LEU A 312 -21.56 -19.77 -5.46
CA LEU A 312 -20.29 -20.39 -5.11
C LEU A 312 -20.43 -21.64 -4.25
N HIS A 313 -21.68 -22.00 -3.87
CA HIS A 313 -21.98 -23.11 -2.97
C HIS A 313 -21.31 -23.05 -1.59
N ASP A 314 -20.88 -21.86 -1.18
CA ASP A 314 -20.28 -21.65 0.12
C ASP A 314 -21.35 -21.43 1.19
N LYS A 315 -21.74 -22.52 1.85
CA LYS A 315 -22.75 -22.50 2.91
C LYS A 315 -22.21 -22.03 4.25
N LYS A 316 -20.93 -22.24 4.51
CA LYS A 316 -20.30 -22.00 5.80
C LYS A 316 -19.75 -20.58 5.95
N ASN A 317 -18.93 -20.18 5.01
CA ASN A 317 -18.23 -18.92 5.10
C ASN A 317 -19.01 -17.76 4.49
N LYS A 318 -20.10 -18.07 3.77
CA LYS A 318 -20.91 -17.07 3.07
C LYS A 318 -20.04 -16.09 2.27
N ALA A 319 -18.99 -16.64 1.63
CA ALA A 319 -18.09 -15.84 0.83
C ALA A 319 -18.89 -15.06 -0.21
N GLY A 320 -18.79 -13.74 -0.17
CA GLY A 320 -19.60 -12.88 -0.99
C GLY A 320 -21.02 -12.60 -0.50
N GLY A 321 -21.39 -13.05 0.70
CA GLY A 321 -22.67 -12.72 1.32
C GLY A 321 -22.78 -11.27 1.81
N HIS A 322 -21.80 -10.44 1.54
CA HIS A 322 -21.82 -9.03 1.88
C HIS A 322 -22.54 -8.22 0.81
N ASN A 323 -23.24 -7.18 1.23
CA ASN A 323 -23.82 -6.25 0.29
C ASN A 323 -22.73 -5.59 -0.54
N ILE A 324 -22.93 -5.56 -1.85
CA ILE A 324 -22.03 -4.86 -2.76
C ILE A 324 -21.90 -3.42 -2.29
N LYS A 325 -20.68 -3.02 -1.95
CA LYS A 325 -20.37 -1.62 -1.69
C LYS A 325 -20.26 -0.85 -2.98
N TYR A 326 -19.43 -1.33 -3.89
CA TYR A 326 -19.12 -0.63 -5.12
C TYR A 326 -20.10 -0.97 -6.25
N SER A 327 -20.41 0.05 -7.03
CA SER A 327 -21.04 -0.07 -8.34
C SER A 327 -20.28 0.82 -9.32
N CYS A 328 -20.32 0.46 -10.59
CA CYS A 328 -19.82 1.34 -11.62
C CYS A 328 -20.70 2.59 -11.72
N SER A 329 -20.08 3.74 -11.94
CA SER A 329 -20.81 4.96 -12.23
C SER A 329 -21.63 4.83 -13.52
N PRO A 330 -22.88 5.33 -13.58
CA PRO A 330 -23.61 5.37 -14.81
C PRO A 330 -22.88 6.25 -15.82
N SER A 331 -22.85 5.81 -17.08
CA SER A 331 -22.40 6.66 -18.16
C SER A 331 -23.58 7.33 -18.86
N PHE A 332 -23.30 8.44 -19.52
CA PHE A 332 -24.29 9.26 -20.17
C PHE A 332 -23.99 9.38 -21.66
N ASN A 333 -25.06 9.49 -22.48
CA ASN A 333 -24.96 9.88 -23.84
C ASN A 333 -24.56 11.37 -23.96
N SER A 334 -24.18 11.81 -25.14
CA SER A 334 -23.79 13.20 -25.40
C SER A 334 -24.90 14.22 -25.12
N ASP A 335 -26.16 13.79 -25.12
CA ASP A 335 -27.35 14.61 -24.82
C ASP A 335 -27.66 14.65 -23.29
N GLY A 336 -26.83 14.01 -22.45
CA GLY A 336 -27.01 13.95 -21.02
C GLY A 336 -27.99 12.88 -20.51
N THR A 337 -28.55 12.05 -21.41
CA THR A 337 -29.40 10.93 -21.00
C THR A 337 -28.57 9.75 -20.50
N PRO A 338 -29.03 8.98 -19.49
CA PRO A 338 -28.33 7.79 -19.02
C PRO A 338 -28.19 6.74 -20.12
N TYR A 339 -26.97 6.23 -20.32
CA TYR A 339 -26.69 5.15 -21.24
C TYR A 339 -27.03 3.79 -20.60
N HIS A 340 -28.09 3.14 -21.06
CA HIS A 340 -28.55 1.82 -20.59
C HIS A 340 -28.51 1.68 -19.06
N PHE A 341 -28.98 2.69 -18.35
CA PHE A 341 -28.94 2.75 -16.90
C PHE A 341 -29.61 1.55 -16.23
N GLU A 342 -30.72 1.07 -16.79
CA GLU A 342 -31.52 -0.06 -16.29
C GLU A 342 -30.77 -1.40 -16.30
N LEU A 343 -29.75 -1.52 -17.12
CA LEU A 343 -28.93 -2.74 -17.23
C LEU A 343 -27.72 -2.74 -16.28
N GLY A 344 -27.44 -1.59 -15.66
CA GLY A 344 -26.23 -1.40 -14.88
C GLY A 344 -24.97 -1.34 -15.73
N MET A 345 -23.92 -0.83 -15.13
CA MET A 345 -22.60 -0.74 -15.73
C MET A 345 -21.68 -1.80 -15.10
N PRO A 346 -20.68 -2.32 -15.80
CA PRO A 346 -20.29 -2.08 -17.20
C PRO A 346 -21.04 -2.92 -18.23
N ILE A 347 -21.91 -3.86 -17.82
CA ILE A 347 -22.55 -4.82 -18.73
C ILE A 347 -23.33 -4.14 -19.86
N ALA A 348 -23.93 -2.98 -19.57
CA ALA A 348 -24.68 -2.22 -20.57
C ALA A 348 -23.84 -1.81 -21.78
N ARG A 349 -22.57 -1.47 -21.55
CA ARG A 349 -21.62 -1.10 -22.59
C ARG A 349 -21.29 -2.25 -23.53
N PHE A 350 -21.28 -3.48 -23.04
CA PHE A 350 -20.97 -4.65 -23.84
C PHE A 350 -22.05 -5.01 -24.86
N LYS A 351 -23.23 -4.44 -24.78
CA LYS A 351 -24.27 -4.60 -25.84
C LYS A 351 -23.75 -4.13 -27.18
N ASP A 352 -22.98 -3.05 -27.20
CA ASP A 352 -22.43 -2.48 -28.42
C ASP A 352 -21.16 -3.24 -28.87
N TYR A 353 -20.61 -4.09 -28.02
CA TYR A 353 -19.38 -4.83 -28.26
C TYR A 353 -19.55 -6.32 -27.91
N PRO A 354 -20.48 -7.05 -28.54
CA PRO A 354 -20.84 -8.42 -28.18
C PRO A 354 -19.69 -9.43 -28.37
N SER A 355 -18.69 -9.08 -29.17
CA SER A 355 -17.48 -9.89 -29.38
C SER A 355 -16.40 -9.69 -28.33
N ASP A 356 -16.57 -8.77 -27.37
CA ASP A 356 -15.58 -8.50 -26.36
C ASP A 356 -15.33 -9.77 -25.50
N VAL A 357 -14.06 -10.18 -25.43
CA VAL A 357 -13.67 -11.41 -24.74
C VAL A 357 -13.98 -11.40 -23.26
N ARG A 358 -14.09 -10.22 -22.64
CA ARG A 358 -14.44 -10.06 -21.23
C ARG A 358 -15.83 -10.59 -20.89
N LEU A 359 -16.76 -10.57 -21.85
CA LEU A 359 -18.10 -11.14 -21.68
C LEU A 359 -18.09 -12.63 -21.34
N LYS A 360 -17.06 -13.37 -21.74
CA LYS A 360 -16.90 -14.78 -21.38
C LYS A 360 -16.73 -15.00 -19.88
N LYS A 361 -16.30 -13.96 -19.15
CA LYS A 361 -16.12 -13.98 -17.70
C LYS A 361 -17.37 -13.52 -16.93
N TYR A 362 -18.35 -12.95 -17.62
CA TYR A 362 -19.56 -12.49 -16.97
C TYR A 362 -20.47 -13.64 -16.56
N ARG A 363 -21.02 -13.56 -15.36
CA ARG A 363 -22.02 -14.47 -14.83
C ARG A 363 -23.20 -13.65 -14.30
N ASN A 364 -24.40 -13.98 -14.75
CA ASN A 364 -25.62 -13.44 -14.18
C ASN A 364 -26.04 -14.32 -12.99
N LEU A 365 -26.13 -13.75 -11.82
CA LEU A 365 -26.41 -14.46 -10.56
C LEU A 365 -27.90 -14.45 -10.18
N GLY A 366 -28.70 -13.71 -10.88
CA GLY A 366 -30.12 -13.57 -10.58
C GLY A 366 -31.00 -13.40 -11.80
N ASN A 367 -32.28 -13.16 -11.56
CA ASN A 367 -33.25 -12.90 -12.62
C ASN A 367 -33.13 -11.50 -13.24
N SER A 368 -32.26 -10.68 -12.69
CA SER A 368 -31.99 -9.31 -13.10
C SER A 368 -30.53 -9.19 -13.56
N GLN A 369 -30.29 -8.48 -14.66
CA GLN A 369 -28.93 -8.19 -15.13
C GLN A 369 -28.13 -7.29 -14.15
N ARG A 370 -28.76 -6.80 -13.10
CA ARG A 370 -28.12 -6.03 -12.03
C ARG A 370 -27.35 -6.89 -11.03
N GLU A 371 -27.57 -8.21 -11.02
CA GLU A 371 -26.93 -9.17 -10.14
C GLU A 371 -25.83 -9.96 -10.87
N GLY A 372 -25.15 -9.36 -11.81
CA GLY A 372 -24.07 -9.99 -12.53
C GLY A 372 -22.70 -9.67 -11.94
N MET A 373 -21.76 -10.54 -12.19
CA MET A 373 -20.36 -10.35 -11.84
C MET A 373 -19.42 -10.88 -12.91
N PHE A 374 -18.21 -10.34 -12.98
CA PHE A 374 -17.12 -10.91 -13.74
C PHE A 374 -16.30 -11.84 -12.86
N VAL A 375 -16.06 -13.05 -13.34
CA VAL A 375 -15.27 -14.06 -12.63
C VAL A 375 -13.93 -14.26 -13.34
N TYR A 376 -12.85 -13.97 -12.62
CA TYR A 376 -11.49 -14.14 -13.10
C TYR A 376 -10.87 -15.37 -12.43
N GLY A 377 -10.21 -16.23 -13.24
CA GLY A 377 -9.53 -17.41 -12.74
C GLY A 377 -10.44 -18.53 -12.25
N LYS A 378 -9.89 -19.40 -11.44
CA LYS A 378 -10.60 -20.49 -10.76
C LYS A 378 -10.99 -20.06 -9.37
N ILE A 379 -12.24 -20.33 -9.01
CA ILE A 379 -12.68 -20.22 -7.63
C ILE A 379 -12.59 -21.61 -7.01
N GLN A 380 -11.79 -21.76 -5.97
CA GLN A 380 -11.68 -22.98 -5.18
C GLN A 380 -12.13 -22.70 -3.75
N TYR A 381 -12.89 -23.61 -3.19
CA TYR A 381 -13.27 -23.58 -1.79
C TYR A 381 -13.27 -25.00 -1.25
N THR A 382 -13.08 -25.14 0.04
CA THR A 382 -13.21 -26.39 0.77
C THR A 382 -14.53 -26.34 1.53
N ASP A 383 -15.42 -27.29 1.30
CA ASP A 383 -16.65 -27.41 2.05
C ASP A 383 -16.42 -28.07 3.42
N ASP A 384 -17.52 -28.28 4.17
CA ASP A 384 -17.46 -28.86 5.51
C ASP A 384 -17.02 -30.33 5.53
N GLU A 385 -16.99 -30.97 4.36
CA GLU A 385 -16.61 -32.37 4.18
C GLU A 385 -15.16 -32.51 3.66
N GLY A 386 -14.47 -31.38 3.37
CA GLY A 386 -13.09 -31.35 2.91
C GLY A 386 -12.89 -31.55 1.44
#